data_f8ca467350a89f7c4c4bd7b82cfe4f68
#
_entry.id   f8ca467350a89f7c4c4bd7b82cfe4f68
#
_cell.length_a   1.000
_cell.length_b   1.000
_cell.length_c   1.000
_cell.angle_alpha   90.00
_cell.angle_beta   90.00
_cell.angle_gamma   90.00
#
_symmetry.space_group_name_H-M   'P 1'
#
loop_
_entity.id
_entity.type
_entity.pdbx_description
1 polymer ?
#
loop_
_entity_poly.entity_id
_entity_poly.type
_entity_poly.pdbx_seq_one_letter_code
_entity_poly.pdbx_strand_id
1 'polypeptide(L)'
;LLQEFNKAESFLLNLKPILFSMHTIEPYFNWRHLYVASEDPQSPFHGYFNSEVYFTDKIYDHVIHPQWDSIGCETLFLKVLFVDYAIGYCVIEFLGEWNDAVHNDIMRIKRDLVDEMLPLGIDKFILIGENILNFHADITDYYEEWLEEVPDGWMALLNLREHVLNELSNYGVDQYFVLGGDLDFFDWRTKKPELLYHRVNEVVSRRLGF
;
A
#
# COMPACT_ATOMS: atom_id res chain seq x y z
N LEU A 1 -38.58 -3.03 46.31
CA LEU A 1 -38.75 -2.65 44.90
C LEU A 1 -37.96 -1.37 44.53
N LEU A 2 -38.09 -0.26 45.28
CA LEU A 2 -37.37 1.00 45.01
C LEU A 2 -35.83 0.91 45.27
N GLN A 3 -35.37 0.05 46.19
CA GLN A 3 -33.96 -0.17 46.48
C GLN A 3 -33.26 -1.08 45.45
N GLU A 4 -33.98 -1.94 44.77
CA GLU A 4 -33.44 -2.77 43.69
C GLU A 4 -33.33 -2.01 42.38
N PHE A 5 -34.24 -1.07 42.11
CA PHE A 5 -34.16 -0.17 40.95
C PHE A 5 -32.89 0.72 41.00
N ASN A 6 -32.61 1.31 42.16
CA ASN A 6 -31.43 2.14 42.34
C ASN A 6 -30.07 1.37 42.21
N LYS A 7 -30.08 0.07 42.49
CA LYS A 7 -28.89 -0.77 42.31
C LYS A 7 -28.63 -1.12 40.84
N ALA A 8 -29.70 -1.28 40.08
CA ALA A 8 -29.56 -1.54 38.63
C ALA A 8 -29.09 -0.31 37.86
N GLU A 9 -29.58 0.89 38.22
CA GLU A 9 -29.08 2.13 37.62
C GLU A 9 -27.64 2.45 37.98
N SER A 10 -27.21 2.16 39.22
CA SER A 10 -25.80 2.36 39.61
C SER A 10 -24.84 1.36 38.94
N PHE A 11 -25.34 0.20 38.53
CA PHE A 11 -24.55 -0.80 37.81
C PHE A 11 -24.37 -0.42 36.32
N LEU A 12 -25.41 0.19 35.72
CA LEU A 12 -25.36 0.70 34.34
C LEU A 12 -24.52 1.95 34.20
N LEU A 13 -24.43 2.79 35.23
CA LEU A 13 -23.59 4.00 35.23
C LEU A 13 -22.08 3.74 35.43
N ASN A 14 -21.70 2.53 35.83
CA ASN A 14 -20.30 2.13 36.00
C ASN A 14 -19.71 1.31 34.82
N LEU A 15 -20.50 1.05 33.79
CA LEU A 15 -19.96 0.64 32.49
C LEU A 15 -19.30 1.87 31.86
N LYS A 16 -18.04 2.16 32.27
CA LYS A 16 -17.15 2.95 31.41
C LYS A 16 -17.25 2.28 30.05
N PRO A 17 -17.58 3.04 28.98
CA PRO A 17 -17.44 2.49 27.66
C PRO A 17 -15.98 2.03 27.60
N ILE A 18 -15.75 0.75 27.40
CA ILE A 18 -14.46 0.25 26.95
C ILE A 18 -14.37 0.90 25.56
N LEU A 19 -13.77 2.09 25.52
CA LEU A 19 -13.26 2.65 24.30
C LEU A 19 -12.19 1.64 23.88
N PHE A 20 -12.58 0.67 23.06
CA PHE A 20 -11.63 0.02 22.19
C PHE A 20 -11.02 1.18 21.41
N SER A 21 -9.78 1.52 21.74
CA SER A 21 -8.99 2.38 20.89
C SER A 21 -8.82 1.58 19.60
N MET A 22 -9.78 1.74 18.70
CA MET A 22 -9.65 1.20 17.35
C MET A 22 -8.53 1.98 16.71
N HIS A 23 -7.42 1.31 16.46
CA HIS A 23 -6.30 1.91 15.77
C HIS A 23 -6.71 2.09 14.31
N THR A 24 -6.60 3.31 13.81
CA THR A 24 -6.82 3.64 12.41
C THR A 24 -5.47 3.77 11.75
N ILE A 25 -5.27 3.04 10.66
CA ILE A 25 -4.09 3.21 9.83
C ILE A 25 -4.48 4.12 8.68
N GLU A 26 -3.85 5.29 8.63
CA GLU A 26 -4.08 6.30 7.60
C GLU A 26 -2.98 6.21 6.53
N PRO A 27 -3.32 6.48 5.25
CA PRO A 27 -2.29 6.63 4.23
C PRO A 27 -1.47 7.89 4.47
N TYR A 28 -0.28 7.97 3.90
CA TYR A 28 0.60 9.13 4.07
C TYR A 28 0.04 10.38 3.39
N PHE A 29 -0.30 11.42 4.17
CA PHE A 29 -0.98 12.61 3.69
C PHE A 29 -0.09 13.80 3.33
N ASN A 30 1.18 13.80 3.72
CA ASN A 30 2.01 15.00 3.58
C ASN A 30 2.26 15.41 2.12
N TRP A 31 2.04 14.51 1.15
CA TRP A 31 2.16 14.81 -0.28
C TRP A 31 0.82 15.14 -0.96
N ARG A 32 -0.29 15.11 -0.24
CA ARG A 32 -1.63 15.40 -0.79
C ARG A 32 -1.74 16.78 -1.46
N HIS A 33 -0.90 17.72 -1.05
CA HIS A 33 -0.83 19.04 -1.69
C HIS A 33 -0.04 19.04 -3.01
N LEU A 34 0.66 17.96 -3.36
CA LEU A 34 1.42 17.77 -4.59
C LEU A 34 0.67 16.88 -5.58
N TYR A 35 -0.03 15.85 -5.10
CA TYR A 35 -0.72 14.88 -5.92
C TYR A 35 -1.92 14.26 -5.19
N VAL A 36 -3.03 14.12 -5.91
CA VAL A 36 -4.23 13.42 -5.47
C VAL A 36 -4.74 12.56 -6.61
N ALA A 37 -4.66 11.24 -6.48
CA ALA A 37 -5.01 10.30 -7.53
C ALA A 37 -6.46 10.44 -8.05
N SER A 38 -7.40 10.79 -7.19
CA SER A 38 -8.80 11.00 -7.59
C SER A 38 -9.07 12.32 -8.36
N GLU A 39 -8.12 13.25 -8.32
CA GLU A 39 -8.19 14.52 -9.05
C GLU A 39 -7.41 14.49 -10.37
N ASP A 40 -6.55 13.50 -10.54
CA ASP A 40 -5.73 13.32 -11.74
C ASP A 40 -6.52 12.58 -12.83
N PRO A 41 -6.81 13.24 -14.00
CA PRO A 41 -7.57 12.62 -15.10
C PRO A 41 -6.89 11.39 -15.73
N GLN A 42 -5.58 11.21 -15.52
CA GLN A 42 -4.82 10.08 -16.04
C GLN A 42 -4.73 8.92 -15.03
N SER A 43 -5.13 9.15 -13.78
CA SER A 43 -5.11 8.12 -12.75
C SER A 43 -6.24 7.10 -12.93
N PRO A 44 -6.00 5.80 -12.70
CA PRO A 44 -7.07 4.80 -12.62
C PRO A 44 -8.10 5.08 -11.52
N PHE A 45 -7.77 5.94 -10.56
CA PHE A 45 -8.66 6.37 -9.48
C PHE A 45 -9.35 7.71 -9.75
N HIS A 46 -9.26 8.25 -10.97
CA HIS A 46 -9.91 9.52 -11.30
C HIS A 46 -11.41 9.52 -11.01
N GLY A 47 -11.88 10.52 -10.28
CA GLY A 47 -13.29 10.66 -9.91
C GLY A 47 -13.76 9.74 -8.76
N TYR A 48 -12.91 8.90 -8.20
CA TYR A 48 -13.24 8.13 -7.00
C TYR A 48 -13.42 9.06 -5.81
N PHE A 49 -14.50 8.82 -5.07
CA PHE A 49 -14.77 9.56 -3.85
C PHE A 49 -14.51 8.67 -2.63
N ASN A 50 -13.45 8.99 -1.92
CA ASN A 50 -13.13 8.35 -0.65
C ASN A 50 -13.74 9.15 0.51
N SER A 51 -14.59 8.52 1.31
CA SER A 51 -15.19 9.16 2.48
C SER A 51 -14.10 9.60 3.47
N GLU A 52 -14.36 10.70 4.20
CA GLU A 52 -13.54 11.07 5.36
C GLU A 52 -14.21 10.72 6.70
N VAL A 53 -15.41 10.16 6.65
CA VAL A 53 -16.28 9.99 7.81
C VAL A 53 -16.72 8.53 8.00
N TYR A 54 -16.96 7.80 6.92
CA TYR A 54 -17.50 6.45 6.98
C TYR A 54 -16.39 5.42 6.85
N PHE A 55 -16.14 4.70 7.94
CA PHE A 55 -15.15 3.62 8.05
C PHE A 55 -15.90 2.29 7.95
N THR A 56 -15.74 1.58 6.85
CA THR A 56 -16.43 0.32 6.57
C THR A 56 -15.50 -0.89 6.63
N ASP A 57 -14.24 -0.69 6.31
CA ASP A 57 -13.29 -1.77 6.11
C ASP A 57 -12.43 -2.00 7.35
N LYS A 58 -12.06 -3.27 7.55
CA LYS A 58 -11.24 -3.70 8.69
C LYS A 58 -10.28 -4.79 8.26
N ILE A 59 -9.07 -4.75 8.82
CA ILE A 59 -8.12 -5.85 8.78
C ILE A 59 -7.73 -6.16 10.21
N TYR A 60 -8.01 -7.38 10.68
CA TYR A 60 -7.86 -7.77 12.09
C TYR A 60 -8.61 -6.79 13.02
N ASP A 61 -7.91 -6.22 14.00
CA ASP A 61 -8.45 -5.25 14.97
C ASP A 61 -8.30 -3.79 14.51
N HIS A 62 -7.82 -3.58 13.28
CA HIS A 62 -7.59 -2.24 12.74
C HIS A 62 -8.69 -1.84 11.78
N VAL A 63 -9.23 -0.65 11.98
CA VAL A 63 -10.14 -0.01 11.04
C VAL A 63 -9.31 0.67 9.96
N ILE A 64 -9.63 0.39 8.73
CA ILE A 64 -8.95 0.97 7.57
C ILE A 64 -9.51 2.36 7.33
N HIS A 65 -8.61 3.34 7.24
CA HIS A 65 -9.02 4.71 6.92
C HIS A 65 -9.63 4.75 5.51
N PRO A 66 -10.80 5.39 5.30
CA PRO A 66 -11.49 5.34 4.02
C PRO A 66 -10.77 6.10 2.89
N GLN A 67 -9.65 6.74 3.16
CA GLN A 67 -8.79 7.36 2.14
C GLN A 67 -7.82 6.39 1.46
N TRP A 68 -7.73 5.15 1.91
CA TRP A 68 -7.08 4.09 1.14
C TRP A 68 -7.90 3.76 -0.09
N ASP A 69 -7.24 3.54 -1.22
CA ASP A 69 -7.89 3.14 -2.46
C ASP A 69 -8.06 1.61 -2.47
N SER A 70 -9.16 1.13 -3.06
CA SER A 70 -9.42 -0.30 -3.24
C SER A 70 -9.40 -0.64 -4.73
N ILE A 71 -8.72 -1.72 -5.06
CA ILE A 71 -8.69 -2.33 -6.40
C ILE A 71 -9.46 -3.66 -6.41
N GLY A 72 -10.38 -3.86 -5.47
CA GLY A 72 -11.18 -5.08 -5.36
C GLY A 72 -10.48 -6.25 -4.67
N CYS A 73 -9.32 -6.03 -4.05
CA CYS A 73 -8.70 -6.97 -3.12
C CYS A 73 -9.47 -6.99 -1.80
N GLU A 74 -9.58 -8.16 -1.16
CA GLU A 74 -10.34 -8.29 0.10
C GLU A 74 -9.55 -7.77 1.31
N THR A 75 -8.24 -7.99 1.32
CA THR A 75 -7.38 -7.70 2.46
C THR A 75 -6.20 -6.78 2.15
N LEU A 76 -6.05 -6.37 0.88
CA LEU A 76 -5.01 -5.46 0.44
C LEU A 76 -5.59 -4.15 -0.04
N PHE A 77 -5.07 -3.06 0.49
CA PHE A 77 -5.37 -1.68 0.12
C PHE A 77 -4.10 -1.01 -0.37
N LEU A 78 -4.25 -0.01 -1.20
CA LEU A 78 -3.13 0.79 -1.66
C LEU A 78 -3.47 2.28 -1.67
N LYS A 79 -2.44 3.12 -1.81
CA LYS A 79 -2.57 4.54 -2.08
C LYS A 79 -1.52 4.97 -3.07
N VAL A 80 -1.95 5.51 -4.20
CA VAL A 80 -1.04 6.21 -5.11
C VAL A 80 -0.72 7.57 -4.49
N LEU A 81 0.50 7.70 -3.99
CA LEU A 81 0.96 8.88 -3.27
C LEU A 81 1.47 9.98 -4.21
N PHE A 82 2.05 9.58 -5.34
CA PHE A 82 2.62 10.51 -6.31
C PHE A 82 2.84 9.83 -7.67
N VAL A 83 2.66 10.59 -8.75
CA VAL A 83 3.00 10.18 -10.11
C VAL A 83 3.73 11.32 -10.80
N ASP A 84 4.81 11.01 -11.51
CA ASP A 84 5.51 11.92 -12.43
C ASP A 84 5.53 11.32 -13.83
N TYR A 85 4.66 11.81 -14.66
CA TYR A 85 4.51 11.35 -16.06
C TYR A 85 5.68 11.77 -16.96
N ALA A 86 6.45 12.81 -16.59
CA ALA A 86 7.58 13.28 -17.36
C ALA A 86 8.82 12.40 -17.18
N ILE A 87 9.02 11.90 -15.95
CA ILE A 87 10.13 11.00 -15.59
C ILE A 87 9.71 9.53 -15.71
N GLY A 88 8.41 9.24 -15.63
CA GLY A 88 7.85 7.91 -15.73
C GLY A 88 7.92 7.10 -14.44
N TYR A 89 7.67 7.73 -13.28
CA TYR A 89 7.63 6.98 -12.02
C TYR A 89 6.36 7.25 -11.21
N CYS A 90 6.00 6.26 -10.39
CA CYS A 90 4.97 6.43 -9.37
C CYS A 90 5.44 5.91 -8.01
N VAL A 91 4.80 6.42 -6.94
CA VAL A 91 4.99 5.98 -5.57
C VAL A 91 3.68 5.47 -5.03
N ILE A 92 3.67 4.23 -4.57
CA ILE A 92 2.47 3.53 -4.08
C ILE A 92 2.76 3.00 -2.68
N GLU A 93 1.89 3.31 -1.72
CA GLU A 93 1.91 2.75 -0.38
C GLU A 93 0.88 1.63 -0.29
N PHE A 94 1.25 0.49 0.32
CA PHE A 94 0.37 -0.66 0.52
C PHE A 94 0.03 -0.85 2.00
N LEU A 95 -1.16 -1.38 2.25
CA LEU A 95 -1.65 -1.73 3.57
C LEU A 95 -2.41 -3.05 3.52
N GLY A 96 -2.08 -3.97 4.41
CA GLY A 96 -2.86 -5.18 4.66
C GLY A 96 -2.15 -6.46 4.32
N GLU A 97 -2.89 -7.49 3.96
CA GLU A 97 -2.35 -8.77 3.53
C GLU A 97 -2.33 -8.85 2.02
N TRP A 98 -1.16 -9.12 1.46
CA TRP A 98 -1.01 -9.41 0.05
C TRP A 98 -1.16 -10.92 -0.15
N ASN A 99 -2.30 -11.33 -0.69
CA ASN A 99 -2.68 -12.74 -0.75
C ASN A 99 -2.99 -13.19 -2.18
N ASP A 100 -1.96 -13.65 -2.88
CA ASP A 100 -2.11 -14.18 -4.23
C ASP A 100 -2.72 -15.58 -4.20
N ALA A 101 -2.42 -16.37 -3.17
CA ALA A 101 -2.85 -17.77 -3.07
C ALA A 101 -4.38 -17.93 -2.98
N VAL A 102 -5.09 -16.96 -2.40
CA VAL A 102 -6.55 -17.03 -2.22
C VAL A 102 -7.29 -16.03 -3.10
N HIS A 103 -6.74 -14.80 -3.20
CA HIS A 103 -7.44 -13.67 -3.81
C HIS A 103 -6.83 -13.22 -5.14
N ASN A 104 -5.63 -13.73 -5.46
CA ASN A 104 -4.86 -13.34 -6.65
C ASN A 104 -4.66 -11.79 -6.70
N ASP A 105 -4.21 -11.22 -5.59
CA ASP A 105 -4.07 -9.77 -5.43
C ASP A 105 -3.11 -9.16 -6.46
N ILE A 106 -2.04 -9.89 -6.83
CA ILE A 106 -1.11 -9.45 -7.89
C ILE A 106 -1.81 -9.25 -9.23
N MET A 107 -2.79 -10.10 -9.58
CA MET A 107 -3.57 -9.91 -10.80
C MET A 107 -4.34 -8.57 -10.76
N ARG A 108 -4.93 -8.24 -9.61
CA ARG A 108 -5.64 -6.96 -9.44
C ARG A 108 -4.69 -5.77 -9.56
N ILE A 109 -3.54 -5.83 -8.87
CA ILE A 109 -2.51 -4.80 -8.99
C ILE A 109 -2.08 -4.64 -10.45
N LYS A 110 -1.82 -5.75 -11.13
CA LYS A 110 -1.36 -5.75 -12.52
C LYS A 110 -2.42 -5.16 -13.45
N ARG A 111 -3.67 -5.66 -13.40
CA ARG A 111 -4.73 -5.28 -14.35
C ARG A 111 -5.36 -3.93 -14.05
N ASP A 112 -5.66 -3.66 -12.78
CA ASP A 112 -6.46 -2.49 -12.40
C ASP A 112 -5.59 -1.25 -12.09
N LEU A 113 -4.25 -1.42 -12.00
CA LEU A 113 -3.33 -0.32 -11.71
C LEU A 113 -2.19 -0.24 -12.73
N VAL A 114 -1.37 -1.30 -12.85
CA VAL A 114 -0.15 -1.25 -13.67
C VAL A 114 -0.46 -1.11 -15.14
N ASP A 115 -1.38 -1.92 -15.68
CA ASP A 115 -1.79 -1.88 -17.09
C ASP A 115 -2.38 -0.53 -17.50
N GLU A 116 -2.97 0.20 -16.56
CA GLU A 116 -3.48 1.56 -16.79
C GLU A 116 -2.36 2.62 -16.76
N MET A 117 -1.25 2.36 -16.03
CA MET A 117 -0.13 3.29 -15.90
C MET A 117 0.94 3.15 -16.99
N LEU A 118 1.18 1.93 -17.47
CA LEU A 118 2.18 1.66 -18.50
C LEU A 118 1.99 2.47 -19.79
N PRO A 119 0.77 2.57 -20.36
CA PRO A 119 0.53 3.38 -21.56
C PRO A 119 0.79 4.88 -21.37
N LEU A 120 0.83 5.35 -20.12
CA LEU A 120 1.12 6.71 -19.74
C LEU A 120 2.62 6.99 -19.57
N GLY A 121 3.46 5.97 -19.83
CA GLY A 121 4.91 6.05 -19.73
C GLY A 121 5.48 5.83 -18.32
N ILE A 122 4.67 5.28 -17.39
CA ILE A 122 5.16 4.91 -16.06
C ILE A 122 5.82 3.52 -16.16
N ASP A 123 7.12 3.47 -15.98
CA ASP A 123 7.95 2.26 -16.02
C ASP A 123 8.79 2.05 -14.75
N LYS A 124 8.69 2.98 -13.78
CA LYS A 124 9.41 2.92 -12.51
C LYS A 124 8.44 2.98 -11.35
N PHE A 125 8.42 1.93 -10.55
CA PHE A 125 7.48 1.74 -9.47
C PHE A 125 8.20 1.70 -8.12
N ILE A 126 7.91 2.68 -7.25
CA ILE A 126 8.36 2.71 -5.85
C ILE A 126 7.20 2.21 -4.99
N LEU A 127 7.35 1.01 -4.46
CA LEU A 127 6.34 0.31 -3.68
C LEU A 127 6.71 0.34 -2.21
N ILE A 128 5.93 1.00 -1.37
CA ILE A 128 6.18 1.12 0.06
C ILE A 128 5.41 0.03 0.78
N GLY A 129 6.13 -0.93 1.35
CA GLY A 129 5.58 -2.15 1.94
C GLY A 129 5.60 -2.21 3.46
N GLU A 130 5.89 -1.11 4.17
CA GLU A 130 6.01 -1.13 5.64
C GLU A 130 4.73 -1.54 6.38
N ASN A 131 3.58 -1.35 5.73
CA ASN A 131 2.26 -1.74 6.24
C ASN A 131 1.71 -3.02 5.60
N ILE A 132 2.49 -3.75 4.81
CA ILE A 132 2.17 -5.11 4.40
C ILE A 132 2.36 -6.02 5.63
N LEU A 133 1.27 -6.65 6.06
CA LEU A 133 1.22 -7.43 7.29
C LEU A 133 1.66 -8.88 7.06
N ASN A 134 1.22 -9.46 5.94
CA ASN A 134 1.56 -10.81 5.49
C ASN A 134 1.65 -10.84 3.96
N PHE A 135 2.35 -11.85 3.45
CA PHE A 135 2.44 -12.16 2.04
C PHE A 135 2.21 -13.66 1.81
N HIS A 136 1.35 -14.01 0.86
CA HIS A 136 1.04 -15.39 0.49
C HIS A 136 1.05 -15.51 -1.02
N ALA A 137 2.14 -16.05 -1.57
CA ALA A 137 2.26 -16.25 -3.00
C ALA A 137 1.58 -17.55 -3.48
N ASP A 138 1.27 -17.58 -4.76
CA ASP A 138 0.89 -18.78 -5.50
C ASP A 138 1.71 -18.86 -6.79
N ILE A 139 1.18 -18.30 -7.90
CA ILE A 139 1.86 -18.26 -9.20
C ILE A 139 2.59 -16.94 -9.40
N THR A 140 3.65 -16.97 -10.19
CA THR A 140 4.50 -15.78 -10.41
C THR A 140 4.27 -15.09 -11.76
N ASP A 141 3.35 -15.60 -12.58
CA ASP A 141 3.15 -15.16 -13.97
C ASP A 141 2.89 -13.64 -14.09
N TYR A 142 2.12 -13.07 -13.19
CA TYR A 142 1.82 -11.63 -13.21
C TYR A 142 3.01 -10.75 -12.80
N TYR A 143 3.90 -11.26 -11.94
CA TYR A 143 5.15 -10.56 -11.59
C TYR A 143 6.12 -10.58 -12.76
N GLU A 144 6.23 -11.73 -13.45
CA GLU A 144 7.04 -11.88 -14.64
C GLU A 144 6.53 -10.99 -15.77
N GLU A 145 5.22 -11.00 -16.04
CA GLU A 145 4.58 -10.09 -17.00
C GLU A 145 4.88 -8.63 -16.70
N TRP A 146 4.75 -8.21 -15.43
CA TRP A 146 5.05 -6.83 -15.04
C TRP A 146 6.51 -6.47 -15.30
N LEU A 147 7.45 -7.34 -14.95
CA LEU A 147 8.86 -7.11 -15.18
C LEU A 147 9.19 -7.03 -16.68
N GLU A 148 8.60 -7.90 -17.50
CA GLU A 148 8.81 -7.91 -18.96
C GLU A 148 8.28 -6.65 -19.64
N GLU A 149 7.23 -6.04 -19.10
CA GLU A 149 6.63 -4.83 -19.66
C GLU A 149 7.33 -3.52 -19.23
N VAL A 150 8.29 -3.60 -18.33
CA VAL A 150 9.14 -2.46 -17.91
C VAL A 150 10.63 -2.73 -18.19
N PRO A 151 11.02 -3.04 -19.43
CA PRO A 151 12.39 -3.51 -19.74
C PRO A 151 13.48 -2.49 -19.43
N ASP A 152 13.16 -1.20 -19.51
CA ASP A 152 14.08 -0.09 -19.17
C ASP A 152 13.75 0.53 -17.80
N GLY A 153 12.75 -0.03 -17.12
CA GLY A 153 12.26 0.41 -15.84
C GLY A 153 12.67 -0.50 -14.69
N TRP A 154 11.95 -0.37 -13.60
CA TRP A 154 12.17 -1.20 -12.40
C TRP A 154 11.02 -1.11 -11.39
N MET A 155 10.95 -2.13 -10.53
CA MET A 155 10.06 -2.18 -9.38
C MET A 155 10.90 -2.26 -8.11
N ALA A 156 10.82 -1.26 -7.25
CA ALA A 156 11.57 -1.22 -5.98
C ALA A 156 10.60 -1.34 -4.80
N LEU A 157 10.84 -2.32 -3.93
CA LEU A 157 10.09 -2.51 -2.67
C LEU A 157 10.89 -1.93 -1.50
N LEU A 158 10.23 -1.03 -0.74
CA LEU A 158 10.83 -0.33 0.39
C LEU A 158 10.18 -0.76 1.71
N ASN A 159 11.03 -0.87 2.75
CA ASN A 159 10.62 -1.02 4.14
C ASN A 159 9.74 -2.24 4.41
N LEU A 160 9.95 -3.34 3.70
CA LEU A 160 9.26 -4.58 4.00
C LEU A 160 9.65 -5.11 5.39
N ARG A 161 8.70 -5.73 6.06
CA ARG A 161 8.97 -6.46 7.30
C ARG A 161 9.76 -7.73 7.01
N GLU A 162 10.63 -8.12 7.91
CA GLU A 162 11.53 -9.28 7.73
C GLU A 162 10.78 -10.57 7.36
N HIS A 163 9.65 -10.85 7.99
CA HIS A 163 8.88 -12.06 7.68
C HIS A 163 8.25 -11.99 6.27
N VAL A 164 7.83 -10.80 5.81
CA VAL A 164 7.31 -10.59 4.45
C VAL A 164 8.43 -10.79 3.42
N LEU A 165 9.63 -10.26 3.67
CA LEU A 165 10.81 -10.50 2.84
C LEU A 165 11.13 -11.99 2.73
N ASN A 166 11.09 -12.71 3.86
CA ASN A 166 11.35 -14.15 3.89
C ASN A 166 10.29 -14.93 3.08
N GLU A 167 9.04 -14.51 3.14
CA GLU A 167 7.97 -15.13 2.36
C GLU A 167 8.12 -14.87 0.87
N LEU A 168 8.39 -13.63 0.44
CA LEU A 168 8.71 -13.31 -0.95
C LEU A 168 9.85 -14.20 -1.48
N SER A 169 10.92 -14.34 -0.71
CA SER A 169 12.09 -15.13 -1.09
C SER A 169 11.79 -16.63 -1.14
N ASN A 170 11.00 -17.16 -0.20
CA ASN A 170 10.61 -18.57 -0.17
C ASN A 170 9.82 -18.99 -1.43
N TYR A 171 9.07 -18.08 -2.02
CA TYR A 171 8.29 -18.29 -3.24
C TYR A 171 8.99 -17.81 -4.51
N GLY A 172 10.20 -17.23 -4.39
CA GLY A 172 10.97 -16.71 -5.52
C GLY A 172 10.39 -15.46 -6.16
N VAL A 173 9.51 -14.74 -5.44
CA VAL A 173 8.91 -13.49 -5.93
C VAL A 173 9.88 -12.32 -5.78
N ASP A 174 10.84 -12.42 -4.86
CA ASP A 174 11.89 -11.41 -4.63
C ASP A 174 12.74 -11.11 -5.88
N GLN A 175 12.89 -12.07 -6.80
CA GLN A 175 13.64 -11.88 -8.04
C GLN A 175 13.04 -10.83 -9.00
N TYR A 176 11.77 -10.51 -8.86
CA TYR A 176 11.07 -9.52 -9.72
C TYR A 176 11.23 -8.09 -9.21
N PHE A 177 11.78 -7.90 -8.02
CA PHE A 177 11.88 -6.60 -7.36
C PHE A 177 13.32 -6.23 -7.00
N VAL A 178 13.61 -4.95 -7.01
CA VAL A 178 14.78 -4.41 -6.31
C VAL A 178 14.37 -4.17 -4.86
N LEU A 179 14.92 -4.96 -3.93
CA LEU A 179 14.56 -4.93 -2.50
C LEU A 179 15.79 -5.22 -1.63
N GLY A 180 15.65 -5.06 -0.32
CA GLY A 180 16.71 -5.39 0.63
C GLY A 180 17.79 -4.31 0.82
N GLY A 181 18.65 -4.47 1.83
CA GLY A 181 19.78 -3.58 2.13
C GLY A 181 19.36 -2.15 2.41
N ASP A 182 19.84 -1.19 1.61
CA ASP A 182 19.53 0.24 1.80
C ASP A 182 18.02 0.56 1.65
N LEU A 183 17.22 -0.37 1.08
CA LEU A 183 15.79 -0.21 0.89
C LEU A 183 14.95 -0.73 2.06
N ASP A 184 15.51 -1.49 3.01
CA ASP A 184 14.78 -2.09 4.13
C ASP A 184 14.44 -1.09 5.24
N PHE A 185 15.25 -0.02 5.36
CA PHE A 185 15.08 1.01 6.39
C PHE A 185 15.15 2.41 5.76
N PHE A 186 14.44 2.59 4.67
CA PHE A 186 14.49 3.82 3.90
C PHE A 186 13.61 4.90 4.56
N ASP A 187 14.20 6.01 4.97
CA ASP A 187 13.47 7.15 5.51
C ASP A 187 12.81 7.98 4.39
N TRP A 188 11.69 7.49 3.86
CA TRP A 188 11.00 8.10 2.74
C TRP A 188 10.05 9.25 3.17
N ARG A 189 9.48 9.16 4.39
CA ARG A 189 8.46 10.10 4.87
C ARG A 189 8.98 11.53 5.06
N THR A 190 10.28 11.69 5.24
CA THR A 190 10.94 13.01 5.40
C THR A 190 11.31 13.65 4.06
N LYS A 191 11.16 12.94 2.96
CA LYS A 191 11.60 13.38 1.64
C LYS A 191 10.42 13.89 0.81
N LYS A 192 10.73 14.78 -0.16
CA LYS A 192 9.83 15.07 -1.27
C LYS A 192 9.86 13.92 -2.28
N PRO A 193 8.80 13.73 -3.10
CA PRO A 193 8.75 12.65 -4.08
C PRO A 193 9.96 12.60 -5.02
N GLU A 194 10.42 13.74 -5.53
CA GLU A 194 11.56 13.81 -6.43
C GLU A 194 12.86 13.34 -5.77
N LEU A 195 13.07 13.74 -4.51
CA LEU A 195 14.26 13.32 -3.76
C LEU A 195 14.19 11.83 -3.41
N LEU A 196 13.01 11.31 -3.07
CA LEU A 196 12.79 9.89 -2.89
C LEU A 196 13.17 9.13 -4.16
N TYR A 197 12.59 9.54 -5.30
CA TYR A 197 12.90 8.92 -6.59
C TYR A 197 14.41 8.90 -6.87
N HIS A 198 15.08 10.04 -6.77
CA HIS A 198 16.53 10.11 -7.04
C HIS A 198 17.34 9.15 -6.15
N ARG A 199 17.00 9.07 -4.87
CA ARG A 199 17.69 8.19 -3.93
C ARG A 199 17.43 6.70 -4.21
N VAL A 200 16.19 6.34 -4.50
CA VAL A 200 15.86 4.96 -4.89
C VAL A 200 16.54 4.61 -6.21
N ASN A 201 16.47 5.50 -7.21
CA ASN A 201 17.11 5.28 -8.50
C ASN A 201 18.63 5.14 -8.40
N GLU A 202 19.30 5.88 -7.50
CA GLU A 202 20.75 5.68 -7.22
C GLU A 202 21.05 4.26 -6.71
N VAL A 203 20.19 3.72 -5.82
CA VAL A 203 20.34 2.35 -5.30
C VAL A 203 20.09 1.33 -6.40
N VAL A 204 19.01 1.51 -7.16
CA VAL A 204 18.61 0.62 -8.25
C VAL A 204 19.70 0.60 -9.33
N SER A 205 20.14 1.77 -9.84
CA SER A 205 21.15 1.88 -10.89
C SER A 205 22.46 1.21 -10.49
N ARG A 206 22.89 1.39 -9.23
CA ARG A 206 24.09 0.74 -8.71
C ARG A 206 23.98 -0.79 -8.68
N ARG A 207 22.78 -1.34 -8.44
CA ARG A 207 22.56 -2.80 -8.39
C ARG A 207 22.36 -3.43 -9.74
N LEU A 208 21.68 -2.75 -10.66
CA LEU A 208 21.40 -3.24 -12.00
C LEU A 208 22.52 -2.91 -13.00
N GLY A 209 23.48 -2.03 -12.62
CA GLY A 209 24.66 -1.74 -13.42
C GLY A 209 24.44 -0.73 -14.55
N PHE A 210 23.48 0.20 -14.37
CA PHE A 210 23.24 1.31 -15.30
C PHE A 210 24.11 2.53 -14.95
#